data_476637d1709b968b348d4af268e79ca4
#
_entry.id   476637d1709b968b348d4af268e79ca4
#
_cell.length_a   1.000
_cell.length_b   1.000
_cell.length_c   1.000
_cell.angle_alpha   90.00
_cell.angle_beta   90.00
_cell.angle_gamma   90.00
#
_symmetry.space_group_name_H-M   'P 1'
#
loop_
_entity.id
_entity.type
_entity.pdbx_description
1 polymer ?
#
loop_
_entity_poly.entity_id
_entity_poly.type
_entity_poly.pdbx_seq_one_letter_code
_entity_poly.pdbx_strand_id
1 'polypeptide(L)'
;MMNPNRRLLSLDTLRGVDMFFIMGFSGLVTSLCALWPGSFTDMLASQMQHAAWNGLTIQDTIFPLFLFIAGVAFPFSLAKQRARGFGRKRILDRIFRRGLILALLGMVYNGLFELNFSSLRIASVLGRIGLAWMFAALLCVYCSVRTRIAVAGIILIGYSLLLGLVVAPDAPVGADPLSVEGCLAGWIDRQYPVSYTHLRAHETDQYL
;
A
#
# COMPACT_ATOMS: atom_id res chain seq x y z
N MET A 1 -5.49 5.15 33.32
CA MET A 1 -4.29 4.37 32.91
C MET A 1 -4.74 3.18 32.08
N MET A 2 -4.42 3.11 30.80
CA MET A 2 -4.76 1.96 29.96
C MET A 2 -3.89 0.76 30.35
N ASN A 3 -4.52 -0.37 30.63
CA ASN A 3 -3.82 -1.62 30.95
C ASN A 3 -3.00 -2.07 29.71
N PRO A 4 -1.67 -2.14 29.75
CA PRO A 4 -0.81 -2.44 28.61
C PRO A 4 -0.96 -3.88 28.06
N ASN A 5 -1.72 -4.71 28.76
CA ASN A 5 -1.98 -6.10 28.37
C ASN A 5 -3.33 -6.32 27.68
N ARG A 6 -4.22 -5.33 27.60
CA ARG A 6 -5.47 -5.47 26.84
C ARG A 6 -5.17 -5.52 25.35
N ARG A 7 -5.53 -6.61 24.72
CA ARG A 7 -5.60 -6.69 23.25
C ARG A 7 -6.71 -5.74 22.79
N LEU A 8 -6.40 -4.92 21.79
CA LEU A 8 -7.43 -4.08 21.16
C LEU A 8 -8.18 -4.98 20.17
N LEU A 9 -9.24 -5.63 20.67
CA LEU A 9 -10.04 -6.58 19.90
C LEU A 9 -10.55 -5.93 18.59
N SER A 10 -10.92 -4.66 18.62
CA SER A 10 -11.34 -3.90 17.44
C SER A 10 -10.29 -3.84 16.34
N LEU A 11 -9.00 -3.64 16.70
CA LEU A 11 -7.90 -3.64 15.71
C LEU A 11 -7.61 -5.04 15.17
N ASP A 12 -7.72 -6.06 16.01
CA ASP A 12 -7.52 -7.45 15.60
C ASP A 12 -8.66 -7.91 14.69
N THR A 13 -9.91 -7.52 14.98
CA THR A 13 -11.08 -7.79 14.11
C THR A 13 -10.94 -7.06 12.77
N LEU A 14 -10.59 -5.77 12.78
CA LEU A 14 -10.42 -5.00 11.56
C LEU A 14 -9.31 -5.59 10.66
N ARG A 15 -8.20 -6.04 11.27
CA ARG A 15 -7.14 -6.75 10.55
C ARG A 15 -7.62 -8.07 9.95
N GLY A 16 -8.48 -8.81 10.68
CA GLY A 16 -9.07 -10.06 10.19
C GLY A 16 -9.95 -9.81 8.96
N VAL A 17 -10.79 -8.79 9.00
CA VAL A 17 -11.63 -8.39 7.85
C VAL A 17 -10.77 -7.99 6.66
N ASP A 18 -9.76 -7.16 6.88
CA ASP A 18 -8.84 -6.72 5.84
C ASP A 18 -8.11 -7.89 5.17
N MET A 19 -7.58 -8.83 5.97
CA MET A 19 -6.97 -10.06 5.48
C MET A 19 -7.94 -10.93 4.69
N PHE A 20 -9.21 -10.97 5.07
CA PHE A 20 -10.23 -11.73 4.35
C PHE A 20 -10.43 -11.17 2.93
N PHE A 21 -10.43 -9.84 2.77
CA PHE A 21 -10.47 -9.21 1.46
C PHE A 21 -9.22 -9.52 0.63
N ILE A 22 -8.02 -9.42 1.23
CA ILE A 22 -6.74 -9.71 0.55
C ILE A 22 -6.67 -11.17 0.09
N MET A 23 -7.25 -12.11 0.84
CA MET A 23 -7.24 -13.54 0.51
C MET A 23 -8.16 -13.94 -0.65
N GLY A 24 -8.89 -12.99 -1.27
CA GLY A 24 -9.69 -13.26 -2.46
C GLY A 24 -11.20 -13.13 -2.29
N PHE A 25 -11.66 -12.49 -1.20
CA PHE A 25 -13.09 -12.22 -1.00
C PHE A 25 -13.70 -11.42 -2.15
N SER A 26 -12.97 -10.44 -2.68
CA SER A 26 -13.40 -9.66 -3.85
C SER A 26 -13.64 -10.54 -5.07
N GLY A 27 -12.76 -11.49 -5.36
CA GLY A 27 -12.95 -12.45 -6.45
C GLY A 27 -14.17 -13.34 -6.25
N LEU A 28 -14.40 -13.80 -5.01
CA LEU A 28 -15.59 -14.57 -4.66
C LEU A 28 -16.88 -13.76 -4.90
N VAL A 29 -16.91 -12.51 -4.44
CA VAL A 29 -18.09 -11.63 -4.63
C VAL A 29 -18.32 -11.38 -6.12
N THR A 30 -17.28 -11.06 -6.88
CA THR A 30 -17.40 -10.83 -8.34
C THR A 30 -17.94 -12.06 -9.05
N SER A 31 -17.45 -13.27 -8.71
CA SER A 31 -17.94 -14.52 -9.28
C SER A 31 -19.40 -14.81 -8.93
N LEU A 32 -19.81 -14.51 -7.69
CA LEU A 32 -21.21 -14.64 -7.27
C LEU A 32 -22.11 -13.64 -7.99
N CYS A 33 -21.68 -12.40 -8.18
CA CYS A 33 -22.42 -11.38 -8.92
C CYS A 33 -22.66 -11.80 -10.39
N ALA A 34 -21.70 -12.48 -11.00
CA ALA A 34 -21.84 -12.98 -12.36
C ALA A 34 -22.94 -14.04 -12.53
N LEU A 35 -23.36 -14.73 -11.46
CA LEU A 35 -24.46 -15.72 -11.51
C LEU A 35 -25.84 -15.07 -11.60
N TRP A 36 -25.99 -13.82 -11.12
CA TRP A 36 -27.26 -13.07 -11.12
C TRP A 36 -27.00 -11.67 -11.66
N PRO A 37 -26.89 -11.50 -13.00
CA PRO A 37 -26.66 -10.19 -13.60
C PRO A 37 -27.83 -9.23 -13.31
N GLY A 38 -27.49 -8.02 -12.86
CA GLY A 38 -28.47 -7.00 -12.53
C GLY A 38 -27.78 -5.71 -12.06
N SER A 39 -28.47 -4.61 -12.11
CA SER A 39 -27.93 -3.28 -11.79
C SER A 39 -27.24 -3.20 -10.41
N PHE A 40 -27.76 -3.90 -9.41
CA PHE A 40 -27.17 -3.95 -8.07
C PHE A 40 -25.89 -4.82 -8.02
N THR A 41 -25.92 -5.98 -8.66
CA THR A 41 -24.78 -6.90 -8.73
C THR A 41 -23.65 -6.31 -9.56
N ASP A 42 -23.95 -5.60 -10.64
CA ASP A 42 -22.95 -4.89 -11.45
C ASP A 42 -22.29 -3.77 -10.65
N MET A 43 -23.06 -2.99 -9.90
CA MET A 43 -22.52 -1.99 -8.98
C MET A 43 -21.62 -2.62 -7.91
N LEU A 44 -22.05 -3.73 -7.31
CA LEU A 44 -21.25 -4.43 -6.28
C LEU A 44 -19.98 -5.01 -6.88
N ALA A 45 -20.05 -5.61 -8.05
CA ALA A 45 -18.89 -6.16 -8.76
C ALA A 45 -17.88 -5.06 -9.12
N SER A 46 -18.35 -3.88 -9.55
CA SER A 46 -17.48 -2.74 -9.85
C SER A 46 -16.73 -2.21 -8.62
N GLN A 47 -17.34 -2.27 -7.43
CA GLN A 47 -16.69 -1.90 -6.17
C GLN A 47 -15.60 -2.90 -5.72
N MET A 48 -15.64 -4.14 -6.23
CA MET A 48 -14.65 -5.18 -5.95
C MET A 48 -13.49 -5.18 -6.96
N GLN A 49 -13.49 -4.26 -7.91
CA GLN A 49 -12.42 -4.06 -8.88
C GLN A 49 -11.70 -2.74 -8.62
N HIS A 50 -10.47 -2.61 -9.11
CA HIS A 50 -9.75 -1.35 -9.05
C HIS A 50 -10.38 -0.31 -9.99
N ALA A 51 -10.41 0.95 -9.55
CA ALA A 51 -10.80 2.06 -10.42
C ALA A 51 -9.81 2.16 -11.60
N ALA A 52 -10.33 2.37 -12.82
CA ALA A 52 -9.48 2.44 -14.02
C ALA A 52 -8.45 3.58 -13.94
N TRP A 53 -8.86 4.77 -13.52
CA TRP A 53 -7.98 5.90 -13.28
C TRP A 53 -8.53 6.85 -12.22
N ASN A 54 -9.67 7.47 -12.47
CA ASN A 54 -10.33 8.37 -11.54
C ASN A 54 -11.42 7.63 -10.76
N GLY A 55 -11.40 7.76 -9.45
CA GLY A 55 -12.38 7.16 -8.56
C GLY A 55 -11.73 6.48 -7.37
N LEU A 56 -12.56 5.98 -6.48
CA LEU A 56 -12.20 5.21 -5.31
C LEU A 56 -13.18 4.05 -5.18
N THR A 57 -12.67 2.83 -5.19
CA THR A 57 -13.46 1.63 -4.96
C THR A 57 -13.14 1.03 -3.59
N ILE A 58 -13.97 0.10 -3.12
CA ILE A 58 -13.70 -0.63 -1.87
C ILE A 58 -12.37 -1.38 -1.97
N GLN A 59 -12.09 -1.96 -3.14
CA GLN A 59 -10.84 -2.68 -3.39
C GLN A 59 -9.60 -1.80 -3.20
N ASP A 60 -9.65 -0.53 -3.58
CA ASP A 60 -8.53 0.41 -3.46
C ASP A 60 -8.22 0.80 -2.01
N THR A 61 -9.19 0.65 -1.10
CA THR A 61 -9.02 1.01 0.32
C THR A 61 -8.32 -0.08 1.15
N ILE A 62 -8.27 -1.32 0.67
CA ILE A 62 -7.78 -2.47 1.44
C ILE A 62 -6.31 -2.30 1.85
N PHE A 63 -5.40 -2.02 0.92
CA PHE A 63 -3.99 -1.86 1.22
C PHE A 63 -3.68 -0.62 2.08
N PRO A 64 -4.25 0.56 1.82
CA PRO A 64 -4.13 1.70 2.74
C PRO A 64 -4.66 1.41 4.15
N LEU A 65 -5.78 0.68 4.27
CA LEU A 65 -6.34 0.29 5.56
C LEU A 65 -5.40 -0.64 6.32
N PHE A 66 -4.80 -1.62 5.65
CA PHE A 66 -3.80 -2.50 6.26
C PHE A 66 -2.62 -1.71 6.83
N LEU A 67 -2.09 -0.76 6.06
CA LEU A 67 -0.98 0.08 6.49
C LEU A 67 -1.38 1.00 7.65
N PHE A 68 -2.60 1.54 7.62
CA PHE A 68 -3.17 2.34 8.70
C PHE A 68 -3.28 1.53 10.00
N ILE A 69 -3.85 0.32 9.96
CA ILE A 69 -3.95 -0.58 11.12
C ILE A 69 -2.55 -0.90 11.68
N ALA A 70 -1.59 -1.18 10.80
CA ALA A 70 -0.21 -1.44 11.21
C ALA A 70 0.43 -0.23 11.90
N GLY A 71 0.16 0.98 11.40
CA GLY A 71 0.60 2.24 11.98
C GLY A 71 -0.01 2.51 13.36
N VAL A 72 -1.32 2.32 13.51
CA VAL A 72 -2.03 2.48 14.79
C VAL A 72 -1.57 1.45 15.83
N ALA A 73 -1.30 0.22 15.43
CA ALA A 73 -0.87 -0.85 16.33
C ALA A 73 0.58 -0.67 16.83
N PHE A 74 1.44 0.02 16.08
CA PHE A 74 2.85 0.13 16.40
C PHE A 74 3.16 0.84 17.73
N PRO A 75 2.56 2.00 18.08
CA PRO A 75 2.79 2.67 19.37
C PRO A 75 2.46 1.78 20.57
N PHE A 76 1.41 0.96 20.51
CA PHE A 76 1.06 0.01 21.57
C PHE A 76 2.11 -1.09 21.70
N SER A 77 2.58 -1.61 20.56
CA SER A 77 3.68 -2.58 20.54
C SER A 77 4.96 -2.00 21.12
N LEU A 78 5.29 -0.75 20.77
CA LEU A 78 6.47 -0.03 21.26
C LEU A 78 6.38 0.19 22.78
N ALA A 79 5.22 0.64 23.30
CA ALA A 79 5.00 0.82 24.72
C ALA A 79 5.20 -0.49 25.49
N LYS A 80 4.66 -1.60 24.98
CA LYS A 80 4.82 -2.93 25.58
C LYS A 80 6.28 -3.39 25.56
N GLN A 81 7.03 -3.12 24.51
CA GLN A 81 8.46 -3.47 24.42
C GLN A 81 9.29 -2.65 25.41
N ARG A 82 9.00 -1.35 25.54
CA ARG A 82 9.65 -0.49 26.55
C ARG A 82 9.34 -0.94 27.97
N ALA A 83 8.09 -1.29 28.27
CA ALA A 83 7.69 -1.83 29.59
C ALA A 83 8.39 -3.15 29.94
N ARG A 84 8.78 -3.94 28.94
CA ARG A 84 9.59 -5.17 29.11
C ARG A 84 11.09 -4.91 29.23
N GLY A 85 11.52 -3.66 29.28
CA GLY A 85 12.94 -3.29 29.42
C GLY A 85 13.78 -3.47 28.17
N PHE A 86 13.17 -3.56 26.97
CA PHE A 86 13.94 -3.68 25.75
C PHE A 86 14.66 -2.36 25.43
N GLY A 87 15.98 -2.44 25.33
CA GLY A 87 16.82 -1.32 24.92
C GLY A 87 16.52 -0.86 23.49
N ARG A 88 16.82 0.41 23.21
CA ARG A 88 16.59 1.05 21.89
C ARG A 88 17.18 0.27 20.72
N LYS A 89 18.40 -0.26 20.88
CA LYS A 89 19.06 -1.07 19.83
C LYS A 89 18.23 -2.29 19.43
N ARG A 90 17.67 -3.00 20.41
CA ARG A 90 16.85 -4.20 20.17
C ARG A 90 15.54 -3.87 19.48
N ILE A 91 14.96 -2.71 19.77
CA ILE A 91 13.73 -2.22 19.10
C ILE A 91 14.04 -1.90 17.64
N LEU A 92 15.14 -1.18 17.37
CA LEU A 92 15.57 -0.82 16.01
C LEU A 92 15.88 -2.06 15.17
N ASP A 93 16.64 -3.01 15.71
CA ASP A 93 16.94 -4.27 15.03
C ASP A 93 15.66 -5.01 14.58
N ARG A 94 14.64 -5.05 15.44
CA ARG A 94 13.34 -5.63 15.08
C ARG A 94 12.64 -4.88 13.97
N ILE A 95 12.70 -3.54 13.98
CA ILE A 95 12.08 -2.70 12.95
C ILE A 95 12.76 -2.97 11.61
N PHE A 96 14.10 -2.90 11.57
CA PHE A 96 14.87 -3.16 10.36
C PHE A 96 14.66 -4.58 9.84
N ARG A 97 14.77 -5.57 10.72
CA ARG A 97 14.57 -6.97 10.34
C ARG A 97 13.17 -7.23 9.75
N ARG A 98 12.12 -6.66 10.36
CA ARG A 98 10.76 -6.81 9.85
C ARG A 98 10.57 -6.10 8.51
N GLY A 99 11.04 -4.86 8.36
CA GLY A 99 10.97 -4.12 7.11
C GLY A 99 11.72 -4.82 5.98
N LEU A 100 12.93 -5.29 6.26
CA LEU A 100 13.76 -6.01 5.30
C LEU A 100 13.16 -7.37 4.89
N ILE A 101 12.64 -8.14 5.86
CA ILE A 101 11.98 -9.42 5.56
C ILE A 101 10.76 -9.20 4.68
N LEU A 102 9.94 -8.18 4.95
CA LEU A 102 8.77 -7.87 4.12
C LEU A 102 9.19 -7.43 2.71
N ALA A 103 10.26 -6.63 2.59
CA ALA A 103 10.79 -6.24 1.28
C ALA A 103 11.32 -7.45 0.50
N LEU A 104 12.07 -8.33 1.14
CA LEU A 104 12.59 -9.56 0.52
C LEU A 104 11.45 -10.52 0.13
N LEU A 105 10.46 -10.73 1.00
CA LEU A 105 9.29 -11.54 0.69
C LEU A 105 8.53 -10.96 -0.52
N GLY A 106 8.44 -9.64 -0.61
CA GLY A 106 7.84 -8.99 -1.76
C GLY A 106 8.59 -9.24 -3.06
N MET A 107 9.92 -9.26 -3.04
CA MET A 107 10.73 -9.63 -4.21
C MET A 107 10.59 -11.11 -4.58
N VAL A 108 10.55 -11.98 -3.57
CA VAL A 108 10.35 -13.43 -3.75
C VAL A 108 8.99 -13.71 -4.40
N TYR A 109 7.94 -13.07 -3.91
CA TYR A 109 6.59 -13.22 -4.44
C TYR A 109 6.44 -12.74 -5.89
N ASN A 110 7.22 -11.73 -6.28
CA ASN A 110 7.21 -11.15 -7.62
C ASN A 110 8.19 -11.83 -8.61
N GLY A 111 8.52 -13.10 -8.39
CA GLY A 111 9.26 -13.89 -9.38
C GLY A 111 10.79 -13.92 -9.20
N LEU A 112 11.32 -13.64 -7.99
CA LEU A 112 12.74 -13.83 -7.74
C LEU A 112 13.22 -15.25 -8.06
N PHE A 113 12.35 -16.27 -7.90
CA PHE A 113 12.67 -17.66 -8.23
C PHE A 113 12.60 -17.99 -9.73
N GLU A 114 11.96 -17.15 -10.55
CA GLU A 114 11.94 -17.34 -12.00
C GLU A 114 13.23 -16.91 -12.67
N LEU A 115 14.22 -16.39 -11.89
CA LEU A 115 15.54 -15.91 -12.34
C LEU A 115 15.50 -14.94 -13.53
N ASN A 116 14.35 -14.38 -13.81
CA ASN A 116 14.15 -13.43 -14.91
C ASN A 116 14.36 -12.01 -14.38
N PHE A 117 15.63 -11.61 -14.31
CA PHE A 117 16.00 -10.30 -13.76
C PHE A 117 15.42 -9.11 -14.53
N SER A 118 14.95 -9.31 -15.77
CA SER A 118 14.29 -8.28 -16.56
C SER A 118 12.83 -8.03 -16.15
N SER A 119 12.20 -8.97 -15.41
CA SER A 119 10.83 -8.84 -14.89
C SER A 119 10.79 -8.64 -13.36
N LEU A 120 11.93 -8.53 -12.69
CA LEU A 120 12.03 -8.36 -11.24
C LEU A 120 11.42 -7.04 -10.79
N ARG A 121 10.22 -7.10 -10.21
CA ARG A 121 9.56 -5.95 -9.58
C ARG A 121 10.18 -5.67 -8.21
N ILE A 122 11.18 -4.78 -8.17
CA ILE A 122 11.77 -4.29 -6.93
C ILE A 122 10.72 -3.56 -6.09
N ALA A 123 9.81 -2.85 -6.73
CA ALA A 123 8.74 -2.08 -6.11
C ALA A 123 7.45 -2.89 -5.87
N SER A 124 7.56 -4.09 -5.30
CA SER A 124 6.39 -4.89 -4.93
C SER A 124 5.50 -4.18 -3.91
N VAL A 125 4.20 -4.47 -3.91
CA VAL A 125 3.25 -3.92 -2.92
C VAL A 125 3.71 -4.24 -1.49
N LEU A 126 4.13 -5.48 -1.23
CA LEU A 126 4.68 -5.91 0.06
C LEU A 126 5.97 -5.17 0.42
N GLY A 127 6.86 -4.92 -0.55
CA GLY A 127 8.07 -4.14 -0.35
C GLY A 127 7.77 -2.69 0.01
N ARG A 128 6.84 -2.06 -0.69
CA ARG A 128 6.38 -0.68 -0.40
C ARG A 128 5.78 -0.59 1.01
N ILE A 129 4.91 -1.53 1.40
CA ILE A 129 4.34 -1.61 2.75
C ILE A 129 5.43 -1.79 3.80
N GLY A 130 6.37 -2.71 3.58
CA GLY A 130 7.47 -2.99 4.50
C GLY A 130 8.36 -1.78 4.73
N LEU A 131 8.75 -1.08 3.67
CA LEU A 131 9.58 0.12 3.74
C LEU A 131 8.83 1.29 4.37
N ALA A 132 7.59 1.57 3.94
CA ALA A 132 6.77 2.65 4.51
C ALA A 132 6.54 2.45 6.01
N TRP A 133 6.21 1.21 6.42
CA TRP A 133 6.06 0.86 7.84
C TRP A 133 7.38 1.04 8.61
N MET A 134 8.51 0.63 8.04
CA MET A 134 9.82 0.77 8.66
C MET A 134 10.16 2.25 8.92
N PHE A 135 10.02 3.12 7.91
CA PHE A 135 10.26 4.55 8.07
C PHE A 135 9.30 5.20 9.08
N ALA A 136 8.01 4.89 9.04
CA ALA A 136 7.04 5.37 10.01
C ALA A 136 7.36 4.91 11.44
N ALA A 137 7.80 3.67 11.62
CA ALA A 137 8.23 3.12 12.90
C ALA A 137 9.51 3.82 13.43
N LEU A 138 10.48 4.11 12.55
CA LEU A 138 11.67 4.88 12.91
C LEU A 138 11.31 6.30 13.36
N LEU A 139 10.44 7.00 12.62
CA LEU A 139 9.93 8.30 13.03
C LEU A 139 9.21 8.24 14.38
N CYS A 140 8.48 7.16 14.65
CA CYS A 140 7.81 6.97 15.93
C CYS A 140 8.79 6.77 17.10
N VAL A 141 9.94 6.15 16.88
CA VAL A 141 10.97 5.91 17.89
C VAL A 141 11.81 7.16 18.17
N TYR A 142 12.13 7.93 17.11
CA TYR A 142 13.08 9.05 17.19
C TYR A 142 12.42 10.41 17.36
N CYS A 143 11.24 10.61 16.77
CA CYS A 143 10.65 11.93 16.64
C CYS A 143 9.48 12.16 17.61
N SER A 144 9.31 13.42 18.01
CA SER A 144 8.16 13.87 18.80
C SER A 144 6.86 13.79 17.99
N VAL A 145 5.71 13.83 18.65
CA VAL A 145 4.39 13.83 17.98
C VAL A 145 4.27 15.03 17.02
N ARG A 146 4.72 16.21 17.41
CA ARG A 146 4.69 17.42 16.58
C ARG A 146 5.51 17.24 15.30
N THR A 147 6.71 16.69 15.41
CA THR A 147 7.59 16.42 14.25
C THR A 147 6.95 15.40 13.31
N ARG A 148 6.31 14.34 13.85
CA ARG A 148 5.61 13.33 13.03
C ARG A 148 4.45 13.94 12.23
N ILE A 149 3.66 14.80 12.86
CA ILE A 149 2.55 15.49 12.20
C ILE A 149 3.11 16.43 11.10
N ALA A 150 4.17 17.18 11.40
CA ALA A 150 4.80 18.06 10.42
C ALA A 150 5.35 17.29 9.21
N VAL A 151 6.07 16.18 9.45
CA VAL A 151 6.59 15.34 8.37
C VAL A 151 5.46 14.74 7.52
N ALA A 152 4.39 14.24 8.15
CA ALA A 152 3.23 13.73 7.42
C ALA A 152 2.56 14.83 6.58
N GLY A 153 2.38 16.03 7.13
CA GLY A 153 1.84 17.17 6.41
C GLY A 153 2.71 17.60 5.23
N ILE A 154 4.03 17.68 5.42
CA ILE A 154 4.99 18.02 4.35
C ILE A 154 4.94 16.98 3.23
N ILE A 155 4.90 15.69 3.55
CA ILE A 155 4.82 14.63 2.54
C ILE A 155 3.50 14.71 1.78
N LEU A 156 2.36 14.87 2.47
CA LEU A 156 1.04 14.95 1.83
C LEU A 156 0.93 16.18 0.92
N ILE A 157 1.25 17.36 1.45
CA ILE A 157 1.17 18.61 0.68
C ILE A 157 2.19 18.60 -0.46
N GLY A 158 3.43 18.22 -0.18
CA GLY A 158 4.49 18.14 -1.19
C GLY A 158 4.16 17.18 -2.32
N TYR A 159 3.63 16.01 -2.00
CA TYR A 159 3.22 15.02 -2.99
C TYR A 159 2.03 15.53 -3.83
N SER A 160 1.01 16.12 -3.18
CA SER A 160 -0.14 16.69 -3.88
C SER A 160 0.25 17.83 -4.81
N LEU A 161 1.13 18.74 -4.36
CA LEU A 161 1.65 19.83 -5.19
C LEU A 161 2.50 19.30 -6.35
N LEU A 162 3.35 18.30 -6.09
CA LEU A 162 4.18 17.68 -7.12
C LEU A 162 3.32 17.06 -8.23
N LEU A 163 2.30 16.29 -7.87
CA LEU A 163 1.42 15.65 -8.86
C LEU A 163 0.48 16.65 -9.55
N GLY A 164 0.06 17.71 -8.87
CA GLY A 164 -0.87 18.69 -9.44
C GLY A 164 -0.22 19.77 -10.29
N LEU A 165 1.08 20.04 -10.11
CA LEU A 165 1.78 21.12 -10.79
C LEU A 165 2.80 20.64 -11.83
N VAL A 166 3.33 19.44 -11.68
CA VAL A 166 4.39 18.93 -12.56
C VAL A 166 3.80 17.93 -13.56
N VAL A 167 3.82 18.33 -14.82
CA VAL A 167 3.44 17.47 -15.95
C VAL A 167 4.59 16.52 -16.27
N ALA A 168 4.30 15.29 -16.66
CA ALA A 168 5.28 14.31 -17.09
C ALA A 168 6.09 14.83 -18.31
N PRO A 169 7.41 14.65 -18.35
CA PRO A 169 8.26 15.15 -19.45
C PRO A 169 7.94 14.55 -20.83
N ASP A 170 7.31 13.37 -20.85
CA ASP A 170 6.90 12.66 -22.07
C ASP A 170 5.42 12.90 -22.45
N ALA A 171 4.72 13.76 -21.69
CA ALA A 171 3.32 14.03 -21.94
C ALA A 171 3.12 14.93 -23.20
N PRO A 172 2.01 14.74 -23.94
CA PRO A 172 1.66 15.61 -25.04
C PRO A 172 1.44 17.07 -24.56
N VAL A 173 1.69 18.02 -25.48
CA VAL A 173 1.55 19.45 -25.17
C VAL A 173 0.11 19.76 -24.75
N GLY A 174 -0.05 20.34 -23.55
CA GLY A 174 -1.36 20.67 -22.98
C GLY A 174 -2.02 19.55 -22.18
N ALA A 175 -1.31 18.44 -21.90
CA ALA A 175 -1.85 17.37 -21.03
C ALA A 175 -2.06 17.87 -19.61
N ASP A 176 -3.16 17.42 -19.00
CA ASP A 176 -3.45 17.66 -17.59
C ASP A 176 -2.48 16.84 -16.72
N PRO A 177 -1.80 17.43 -15.70
CA PRO A 177 -0.95 16.70 -14.77
C PRO A 177 -1.61 15.51 -14.09
N LEU A 178 -2.93 15.55 -13.92
CA LEU A 178 -3.72 14.49 -13.28
C LEU A 178 -4.27 13.44 -14.26
N SER A 179 -4.02 13.60 -15.58
CA SER A 179 -4.41 12.60 -16.58
C SER A 179 -3.49 11.38 -16.57
N VAL A 180 -3.91 10.29 -17.22
CA VAL A 180 -3.09 9.07 -17.39
C VAL A 180 -1.75 9.37 -18.06
N GLU A 181 -1.78 10.24 -19.07
CA GLU A 181 -0.61 10.58 -19.90
C GLU A 181 0.27 11.65 -19.24
N GLY A 182 -0.36 12.62 -18.54
CA GLY A 182 0.34 13.75 -17.92
C GLY A 182 0.88 13.47 -16.52
N CYS A 183 0.53 12.34 -15.89
CA CYS A 183 0.88 12.04 -14.51
C CYS A 183 2.38 11.73 -14.34
N LEU A 184 3.04 12.52 -13.47
CA LEU A 184 4.46 12.35 -13.16
C LEU A 184 4.76 10.96 -12.54
N ALA A 185 3.86 10.43 -11.70
CA ALA A 185 4.04 9.10 -11.12
C ALA A 185 4.04 8.01 -12.20
N GLY A 186 3.13 8.10 -13.18
CA GLY A 186 3.09 7.21 -14.34
C GLY A 186 4.35 7.31 -15.19
N TRP A 187 4.92 8.51 -15.36
CA TRP A 187 6.19 8.70 -16.07
C TRP A 187 7.34 8.01 -15.34
N ILE A 188 7.47 8.16 -14.02
CA ILE A 188 8.49 7.47 -13.23
C ILE A 188 8.34 5.96 -13.37
N ASP A 189 7.12 5.43 -13.29
CA ASP A 189 6.86 3.99 -13.43
C ASP A 189 7.23 3.49 -14.85
N ARG A 190 7.07 4.30 -15.91
CA ARG A 190 7.49 3.97 -17.28
C ARG A 190 9.01 3.99 -17.47
N GLN A 191 9.75 4.81 -16.74
CA GLN A 191 11.22 4.85 -16.78
C GLN A 191 11.88 3.62 -16.16
N TYR A 192 11.20 2.93 -15.27
CA TYR A 192 11.69 1.69 -14.67
C TYR A 192 11.04 0.49 -15.40
N PRO A 193 11.73 -0.16 -16.36
CA PRO A 193 11.16 -1.22 -17.23
C PRO A 193 10.60 -2.42 -16.47
N VAL A 194 10.89 -2.53 -15.19
CA VAL A 194 10.40 -3.56 -14.28
C VAL A 194 8.89 -3.42 -13.97
N SER A 195 8.30 -2.23 -14.20
CA SER A 195 6.87 -1.95 -13.92
C SER A 195 5.94 -2.18 -15.14
N TYR A 196 6.48 -2.19 -16.36
CA TYR A 196 5.70 -2.02 -17.58
C TYR A 196 4.81 -3.22 -17.97
N THR A 197 5.14 -4.43 -17.53
CA THR A 197 4.41 -5.64 -17.93
C THR A 197 3.04 -5.78 -17.30
N HIS A 198 2.73 -5.06 -16.21
CA HIS A 198 1.46 -5.22 -15.52
C HIS A 198 0.35 -4.25 -15.95
N LEU A 199 0.69 -3.08 -16.44
CA LEU A 199 -0.31 -2.17 -17.02
C LEU A 199 -0.86 -2.70 -18.33
N ARG A 200 -0.01 -3.34 -19.18
CA ARG A 200 -0.47 -4.00 -20.40
C ARG A 200 -1.21 -5.31 -20.17
N ALA A 201 -0.87 -6.08 -19.12
CA ALA A 201 -1.60 -7.30 -18.77
C ALA A 201 -3.03 -6.99 -18.31
N HIS A 202 -3.25 -5.89 -17.56
CA HIS A 202 -4.59 -5.46 -17.18
C HIS A 202 -5.45 -4.93 -18.34
N GLU A 203 -4.83 -4.33 -19.36
CA GLU A 203 -5.57 -3.91 -20.57
C GLU A 203 -5.92 -5.09 -21.47
N THR A 204 -5.10 -6.14 -21.54
CA THR A 204 -5.37 -7.33 -22.38
C THR A 204 -6.33 -8.32 -21.73
N ASP A 205 -6.36 -8.43 -20.41
CA ASP A 205 -7.28 -9.33 -19.70
C ASP A 205 -8.72 -8.78 -19.60
N GLN A 206 -8.95 -7.49 -19.89
CA GLN A 206 -10.28 -6.89 -19.94
C GLN A 206 -10.99 -7.06 -21.30
N TYR A 207 -10.30 -7.57 -22.34
CA TYR A 207 -10.86 -7.74 -23.69
C TYR A 207 -10.92 -9.21 -24.15
N LEU A 208 -10.68 -10.17 -23.26
CA LEU A 208 -10.90 -11.61 -23.47
C LEU A 208 -11.95 -12.14 -22.49
#